data_40b59147a987623116030159fddb6309
#
_entry.id   40b59147a987623116030159fddb6309
#
_cell.length_a   1.000
_cell.length_b   1.000
_cell.length_c   1.000
_cell.angle_alpha   90.00
_cell.angle_beta   90.00
_cell.angle_gamma   90.00
#
_symmetry.space_group_name_H-M   'P 1'
#
loop_
_entity.id
_entity.type
_entity.pdbx_description
1 polymer ?
#
loop_
_entity_poly.entity_id
_entity_poly.type
_entity_poly.pdbx_seq_one_letter_code
_entity_poly.pdbx_strand_id
1 'polypeptide(L)'
;MDIEVFKRVGTSGFKFESAGIIDTFDSLTVNWRYYTYSQFSLKILLEDVQKIISSDDEESIEKRNTLTSLYTADNILNINNVYFYIDRVTCDDSTKGSLVVSGKSLRAKALKRIVYRIYHQTKKPEQIIYDHLNNEVVNPSQANRKIQYLSIAAPAALSTTNVDYQNSYGVVSDEVDNLCSTYDIGIREVGTNLQTPHNKLEIVKGRDLSDIVEFNVDFDNFLSESYESSNFDEATMAWVFGEGEGTARINVKLNDTLSGLEREEIYVDARDIQKQTQDGNGKDITLTDAQYKAALTSRGISKLAEQEAVLTLNGDIDLETELFVYGKDYQLGDRVRFTSKLFNVTKTSVLAGIDETWDETGHHMSPLWDKESPTVFDIIRRRLNK
;
A
#
# COMPACT_ATOMS: atom_id res chain seq x y z
N MET A 1 21.94 -12.01 2.53
CA MET A 1 20.90 -11.67 1.52
C MET A 1 21.56 -10.76 0.50
N ASP A 2 21.46 -11.07 -0.78
CA ASP A 2 22.08 -10.29 -1.85
C ASP A 2 21.02 -9.42 -2.51
N ILE A 3 21.29 -8.11 -2.64
CA ILE A 3 20.39 -7.15 -3.25
C ILE A 3 21.01 -6.70 -4.56
N GLU A 4 20.42 -7.13 -5.68
CA GLU A 4 20.88 -6.70 -7.00
C GLU A 4 20.42 -5.27 -7.28
N VAL A 5 21.34 -4.43 -7.79
CA VAL A 5 21.07 -3.03 -8.13
C VAL A 5 21.15 -2.81 -9.62
N PHE A 6 20.15 -2.12 -10.13
CA PHE A 6 20.07 -1.71 -11.54
C PHE A 6 20.12 -0.19 -11.62
N LYS A 7 21.08 0.34 -12.36
CA LYS A 7 21.16 1.78 -12.64
C LYS A 7 20.49 2.12 -13.96
N ARG A 8 19.90 3.28 -14.02
CA ARG A 8 19.28 3.81 -15.23
C ARG A 8 20.37 4.26 -16.21
N VAL A 9 20.23 3.88 -17.48
CA VAL A 9 21.14 4.27 -18.57
C VAL A 9 20.49 5.35 -19.42
N GLY A 10 21.15 6.51 -19.52
CA GLY A 10 20.68 7.65 -20.30
C GLY A 10 19.56 8.45 -19.64
N THR A 11 19.18 9.56 -20.26
CA THR A 11 18.17 10.49 -19.76
C THR A 11 16.76 10.23 -20.32
N SER A 12 16.66 9.44 -21.36
CA SER A 12 15.38 9.09 -22.01
C SER A 12 15.23 7.59 -22.15
N GLY A 13 14.02 7.09 -21.79
CA GLY A 13 13.69 5.66 -21.92
C GLY A 13 13.94 4.86 -20.65
N PHE A 14 13.66 3.54 -20.73
CA PHE A 14 13.75 2.59 -19.62
C PHE A 14 14.81 1.55 -19.91
N LYS A 15 16.05 2.01 -20.03
CA LYS A 15 17.18 1.09 -20.06
C LYS A 15 17.81 1.08 -18.70
N PHE A 16 17.94 -0.12 -18.16
CA PHE A 16 18.65 -0.39 -16.92
C PHE A 16 19.77 -1.37 -17.22
N GLU A 17 20.90 -1.21 -16.53
CA GLU A 17 21.99 -2.17 -16.53
C GLU A 17 22.32 -2.52 -15.08
N SER A 18 22.85 -3.71 -14.86
CA SER A 18 23.31 -4.10 -13.53
C SER A 18 24.42 -3.15 -13.07
N ALA A 19 24.26 -2.59 -11.88
CA ALA A 19 25.25 -1.72 -11.26
C ALA A 19 26.11 -2.47 -10.25
N GLY A 20 25.66 -3.66 -9.82
CA GLY A 20 26.33 -4.47 -8.82
C GLY A 20 25.37 -5.12 -7.85
N ILE A 21 25.92 -5.67 -6.79
CA ILE A 21 25.18 -6.35 -5.70
C ILE A 21 25.56 -5.67 -4.39
N ILE A 22 24.56 -5.44 -3.54
CA ILE A 22 24.79 -5.05 -2.15
C ILE A 22 24.67 -6.33 -1.33
N ASP A 23 25.78 -6.78 -0.77
CA ASP A 23 25.90 -7.98 0.04
C ASP A 23 26.17 -7.67 1.52
N THR A 24 26.55 -6.42 1.81
CA THR A 24 26.89 -5.95 3.14
C THR A 24 26.11 -4.69 3.49
N PHE A 25 25.39 -4.72 4.61
CA PHE A 25 24.62 -3.60 5.15
C PHE A 25 24.47 -3.74 6.68
N ASP A 26 24.20 -2.63 7.36
CA ASP A 26 23.93 -2.59 8.80
C ASP A 26 22.51 -3.09 9.11
N SER A 27 21.55 -2.57 8.38
CA SER A 27 20.17 -3.06 8.47
C SER A 27 19.41 -2.85 7.17
N LEU A 28 18.50 -3.77 6.90
CA LEU A 28 17.48 -3.68 5.85
C LEU A 28 16.11 -3.91 6.47
N THR A 29 15.21 -2.97 6.32
CA THR A 29 13.79 -3.15 6.65
C THR A 29 12.96 -3.06 5.38
N VAL A 30 12.08 -4.02 5.17
CA VAL A 30 11.10 -4.01 4.08
C VAL A 30 9.71 -4.06 4.70
N ASN A 31 8.91 -3.04 4.40
CA ASN A 31 7.52 -2.96 4.82
C ASN A 31 6.65 -3.52 3.70
N TRP A 32 6.35 -4.81 3.76
CA TRP A 32 5.42 -5.48 2.85
C TRP A 32 3.99 -5.06 3.16
N ARG A 33 3.21 -4.70 2.15
CA ARG A 33 1.83 -4.20 2.33
C ARG A 33 0.86 -4.88 1.37
N TYR A 34 -0.32 -5.21 1.88
CA TYR A 34 -1.37 -5.88 1.13
C TYR A 34 -2.25 -4.89 0.36
N TYR A 35 -2.71 -3.84 1.02
CA TYR A 35 -3.63 -2.87 0.43
C TYR A 35 -2.92 -1.76 -0.37
N THR A 36 -1.70 -1.42 0.00
CA THR A 36 -0.91 -0.37 -0.63
C THR A 36 0.43 -0.89 -1.14
N TYR A 37 1.30 -0.03 -1.59
CA TYR A 37 2.65 -0.38 -2.08
C TYR A 37 3.61 -0.67 -0.93
N SER A 38 4.58 -1.54 -1.20
CA SER A 38 5.65 -1.85 -0.24
C SER A 38 6.77 -0.81 -0.27
N GLN A 39 7.52 -0.70 0.83
CA GLN A 39 8.63 0.26 1.00
C GLN A 39 9.84 -0.46 1.58
N PHE A 40 11.02 0.12 1.41
CA PHE A 40 12.23 -0.36 2.07
C PHE A 40 13.04 0.79 2.67
N SER A 41 13.84 0.45 3.66
CA SER A 41 14.88 1.29 4.25
C SER A 41 16.13 0.45 4.45
N LEU A 42 17.23 0.84 3.82
CA LEU A 42 18.51 0.19 3.88
C LEU A 42 19.52 1.13 4.53
N LYS A 43 20.18 0.69 5.59
CA LYS A 43 21.21 1.44 6.29
C LYS A 43 22.56 0.78 6.08
N ILE A 44 23.55 1.59 5.76
CA ILE A 44 24.93 1.17 5.52
C ILE A 44 25.84 2.03 6.37
N LEU A 45 26.69 1.39 7.14
CA LEU A 45 27.74 2.08 7.87
C LEU A 45 28.91 2.38 6.93
N LEU A 46 29.33 3.63 6.92
CA LEU A 46 30.50 4.08 6.18
C LEU A 46 31.66 4.20 7.14
N GLU A 47 32.63 3.31 6.99
CA GLU A 47 33.88 3.44 7.70
C GLU A 47 34.76 4.50 7.04
N ASP A 48 35.54 5.23 7.86
CA ASP A 48 36.55 6.21 7.39
C ASP A 48 36.04 7.25 6.39
N VAL A 49 34.81 7.80 6.62
CA VAL A 49 34.18 8.79 5.72
C VAL A 49 35.14 9.96 5.43
N GLN A 50 35.87 10.44 6.43
CA GLN A 50 36.84 11.52 6.26
C GLN A 50 37.98 11.13 5.30
N LYS A 51 38.46 9.89 5.35
CA LYS A 51 39.44 9.37 4.39
C LYS A 51 38.84 9.28 2.99
N ILE A 52 37.62 8.76 2.86
CA ILE A 52 36.92 8.64 1.58
C ILE A 52 36.74 10.02 0.92
N ILE A 53 36.46 11.06 1.70
CA ILE A 53 36.24 12.42 1.19
C ILE A 53 37.56 13.13 0.85
N SER A 54 38.59 13.00 1.70
CA SER A 54 39.80 13.82 1.63
C SER A 54 40.93 13.19 0.84
N SER A 55 40.89 11.89 0.55
CA SER A 55 41.94 11.19 -0.17
C SER A 55 41.58 10.93 -1.63
N ASP A 56 42.57 11.09 -2.51
CA ASP A 56 42.51 10.73 -3.92
C ASP A 56 43.27 9.44 -4.24
N ASP A 57 43.46 8.57 -3.23
CA ASP A 57 43.99 7.23 -3.46
C ASP A 57 42.95 6.35 -4.22
N GLU A 58 43.45 5.30 -4.85
CA GLU A 58 42.64 4.41 -5.71
C GLU A 58 41.45 3.79 -4.93
N GLU A 59 41.66 3.40 -3.68
CA GLU A 59 40.63 2.83 -2.80
C GLU A 59 39.51 3.83 -2.51
N SER A 60 39.84 5.07 -2.18
CA SER A 60 38.86 6.12 -1.89
C SER A 60 38.10 6.53 -3.12
N ILE A 61 38.75 6.58 -4.30
CA ILE A 61 38.09 6.83 -5.58
C ILE A 61 37.11 5.70 -5.91
N GLU A 62 37.49 4.45 -5.76
CA GLU A 62 36.64 3.29 -6.00
C GLU A 62 35.43 3.28 -5.07
N LYS A 63 35.61 3.54 -3.78
CA LYS A 63 34.49 3.66 -2.82
C LYS A 63 33.51 4.77 -3.22
N ARG A 64 34.00 5.98 -3.60
CA ARG A 64 33.12 7.06 -4.09
C ARG A 64 32.34 6.65 -5.35
N ASN A 65 33.00 5.99 -6.29
CA ASN A 65 32.35 5.51 -7.52
C ASN A 65 31.29 4.46 -7.21
N THR A 66 31.55 3.54 -6.29
CA THR A 66 30.60 2.52 -5.84
C THR A 66 29.39 3.16 -5.19
N LEU A 67 29.59 4.08 -4.24
CA LEU A 67 28.51 4.80 -3.56
C LEU A 67 27.60 5.53 -4.57
N THR A 68 28.20 6.25 -5.53
CA THR A 68 27.42 6.97 -6.55
C THR A 68 26.75 6.05 -7.57
N SER A 69 27.34 4.88 -7.84
CA SER A 69 26.75 3.92 -8.78
C SER A 69 25.58 3.15 -8.20
N LEU A 70 25.68 2.71 -6.95
CA LEU A 70 24.69 1.86 -6.29
C LEU A 70 23.54 2.68 -5.68
N TYR A 71 23.87 3.80 -5.02
CA TYR A 71 22.94 4.53 -4.15
C TYR A 71 22.47 5.86 -4.75
N THR A 72 22.00 5.83 -5.96
CA THR A 72 21.45 7.02 -6.64
C THR A 72 19.95 6.92 -6.76
N ALA A 73 19.25 8.04 -6.59
CA ALA A 73 17.82 8.12 -6.81
C ALA A 73 17.45 7.62 -8.22
N ASP A 74 16.31 6.96 -8.33
CA ASP A 74 15.82 6.25 -9.52
C ASP A 74 16.55 4.94 -9.88
N ASN A 75 17.65 4.56 -9.19
CA ASN A 75 18.13 3.18 -9.26
C ASN A 75 17.06 2.21 -8.73
N ILE A 76 17.10 0.99 -9.20
CA ILE A 76 16.15 -0.05 -8.84
C ILE A 76 16.88 -1.18 -8.13
N LEU A 77 16.32 -1.61 -7.00
CA LEU A 77 16.79 -2.74 -6.21
C LEU A 77 15.87 -3.94 -6.39
N ASN A 78 16.44 -5.13 -6.50
CA ASN A 78 15.70 -6.38 -6.41
C ASN A 78 15.82 -6.93 -4.98
N ILE A 79 14.70 -6.93 -4.25
CA ILE A 79 14.61 -7.45 -2.88
C ILE A 79 13.54 -8.55 -2.88
N ASN A 80 13.92 -9.79 -2.58
CA ASN A 80 13.00 -10.95 -2.55
C ASN A 80 12.15 -11.08 -3.82
N ASN A 81 12.77 -10.89 -5.01
CA ASN A 81 12.09 -10.97 -6.30
C ASN A 81 10.95 -9.93 -6.48
N VAL A 82 11.07 -8.78 -5.82
CA VAL A 82 10.26 -7.59 -6.06
C VAL A 82 11.20 -6.43 -6.34
N TYR A 83 10.88 -5.63 -7.35
CA TYR A 83 11.68 -4.48 -7.72
C TYR A 83 11.17 -3.21 -7.04
N PHE A 84 12.12 -2.48 -6.43
CA PHE A 84 11.91 -1.23 -5.73
C PHE A 84 12.76 -0.14 -6.38
N TYR A 85 12.27 1.08 -6.46
CA TYR A 85 13.10 2.23 -6.87
C TYR A 85 13.55 3.01 -5.64
N ILE A 86 14.77 3.53 -5.70
CA ILE A 86 15.29 4.46 -4.70
C ILE A 86 14.62 5.82 -4.90
N ASP A 87 13.98 6.35 -3.89
CA ASP A 87 13.40 7.70 -3.92
C ASP A 87 14.14 8.70 -3.02
N ARG A 88 14.92 8.21 -2.07
CA ARG A 88 15.67 9.05 -1.15
C ARG A 88 16.99 8.39 -0.74
N VAL A 89 18.03 9.21 -0.73
CA VAL A 89 19.34 8.85 -0.17
C VAL A 89 19.76 9.95 0.77
N THR A 90 20.11 9.61 2.00
CA THR A 90 20.62 10.55 3.01
C THR A 90 21.91 10.01 3.57
N CYS A 91 22.90 10.88 3.72
CA CYS A 91 24.17 10.58 4.37
C CYS A 91 24.35 11.53 5.53
N ASP A 92 24.66 10.97 6.70
CA ASP A 92 25.13 11.73 7.86
C ASP A 92 26.62 11.46 8.01
N ASP A 93 27.44 12.50 7.89
CA ASP A 93 28.89 12.46 7.98
C ASP A 93 29.44 12.66 9.40
N SER A 94 28.54 12.69 10.40
CA SER A 94 28.95 12.69 11.81
C SER A 94 29.84 11.47 12.12
N THR A 95 30.64 11.50 13.13
CA THR A 95 31.77 10.64 13.51
C THR A 95 31.73 9.12 13.20
N LYS A 96 30.55 8.58 12.85
CA LYS A 96 30.37 7.28 12.20
C LYS A 96 29.38 7.50 11.06
N GLY A 97 29.88 7.79 9.87
CA GLY A 97 29.06 8.06 8.71
C GLY A 97 28.06 6.93 8.47
N SER A 98 26.79 7.26 8.30
CA SER A 98 25.77 6.31 7.89
C SER A 98 25.06 6.80 6.63
N LEU A 99 24.87 5.88 5.69
CA LEU A 99 24.08 6.09 4.50
C LEU A 99 22.74 5.40 4.67
N VAL A 100 21.65 6.15 4.57
CA VAL A 100 20.30 5.60 4.58
C VAL A 100 19.69 5.78 3.20
N VAL A 101 19.34 4.65 2.60
CA VAL A 101 18.71 4.55 1.28
C VAL A 101 17.30 4.04 1.47
N SER A 102 16.32 4.78 1.00
CA SER A 102 14.92 4.37 1.08
C SER A 102 14.22 4.46 -0.27
N GLY A 103 13.16 3.70 -0.40
CA GLY A 103 12.40 3.67 -1.62
C GLY A 103 11.12 2.84 -1.53
N LYS A 104 10.50 2.68 -2.69
CA LYS A 104 9.17 2.08 -2.80
C LYS A 104 9.14 1.05 -3.93
N SER A 105 8.24 0.08 -3.84
CA SER A 105 7.99 -0.84 -4.94
C SER A 105 7.54 -0.11 -6.21
N LEU A 106 7.73 -0.72 -7.36
CA LEU A 106 7.47 -0.06 -8.65
C LEU A 106 6.00 0.36 -8.81
N ARG A 107 5.06 -0.32 -8.17
CA ARG A 107 3.64 0.05 -8.11
C ARG A 107 3.45 1.48 -7.58
N ALA A 108 4.26 1.94 -6.67
CA ALA A 108 4.16 3.28 -6.09
C ALA A 108 4.37 4.41 -7.12
N LYS A 109 4.90 4.12 -8.31
CA LYS A 109 4.93 5.11 -9.40
C LYS A 109 3.51 5.52 -9.86
N ALA A 110 2.47 4.74 -9.54
CA ALA A 110 1.07 5.12 -9.71
C ALA A 110 0.66 6.36 -8.90
N LEU A 111 1.38 6.69 -7.80
CA LEU A 111 1.23 7.96 -7.06
C LEU A 111 1.47 9.21 -7.94
N LYS A 112 2.17 9.06 -9.07
CA LYS A 112 2.46 10.12 -10.03
C LYS A 112 1.57 10.04 -11.26
N ARG A 113 0.42 9.38 -11.14
CA ARG A 113 -0.60 9.30 -12.18
C ARG A 113 -1.95 9.68 -11.59
N ILE A 114 -2.74 10.40 -12.38
CA ILE A 114 -4.14 10.74 -12.06
C ILE A 114 -5.06 9.86 -12.90
N VAL A 115 -6.24 9.59 -12.39
CA VAL A 115 -7.33 9.07 -13.20
C VAL A 115 -7.75 10.18 -14.15
N TYR A 116 -7.41 10.04 -15.44
CA TYR A 116 -7.51 11.14 -16.42
C TYR A 116 -8.91 11.38 -16.94
N ARG A 117 -9.89 10.64 -16.47
CA ARG A 117 -11.26 10.75 -16.94
C ARG A 117 -12.26 10.67 -15.81
N ILE A 118 -13.41 11.30 -16.02
CA ILE A 118 -14.60 11.03 -15.22
C ILE A 118 -15.25 9.80 -15.81
N TYR A 119 -15.52 8.80 -15.01
CA TYR A 119 -16.32 7.67 -15.46
C TYR A 119 -17.09 6.99 -14.34
N HIS A 120 -18.27 6.49 -14.71
CA HIS A 120 -19.11 5.68 -13.86
C HIS A 120 -19.06 4.23 -14.34
N GLN A 121 -18.95 3.31 -13.40
CA GLN A 121 -18.95 1.87 -13.66
C GLN A 121 -19.79 1.13 -12.64
N THR A 122 -20.53 0.11 -13.11
CA THR A 122 -21.16 -0.90 -12.25
C THR A 122 -20.44 -2.22 -12.51
N LYS A 123 -19.42 -2.49 -11.75
CA LYS A 123 -18.54 -3.66 -11.90
C LYS A 123 -18.15 -4.23 -10.55
N LYS A 124 -17.50 -5.40 -10.56
CA LYS A 124 -16.84 -5.96 -9.39
C LYS A 124 -15.65 -5.11 -8.98
N PRO A 125 -15.36 -4.94 -7.67
CA PRO A 125 -14.25 -4.12 -7.19
C PRO A 125 -12.90 -4.46 -7.84
N GLU A 126 -12.57 -5.74 -7.97
CA GLU A 126 -11.33 -6.19 -8.63
C GLU A 126 -11.23 -5.75 -10.09
N GLN A 127 -12.35 -5.64 -10.80
CA GLN A 127 -12.37 -5.15 -12.18
C GLN A 127 -12.14 -3.64 -12.24
N ILE A 128 -12.66 -2.89 -11.28
CA ILE A 128 -12.46 -1.44 -11.18
C ILE A 128 -10.99 -1.15 -10.86
N ILE A 129 -10.40 -1.89 -9.91
CA ILE A 129 -8.96 -1.79 -9.57
C ILE A 129 -8.10 -2.09 -10.82
N TYR A 130 -8.45 -3.16 -11.55
CA TYR A 130 -7.76 -3.51 -12.79
C TYR A 130 -7.85 -2.39 -13.83
N ASP A 131 -9.06 -1.83 -14.05
CA ASP A 131 -9.27 -0.79 -15.04
C ASP A 131 -8.45 0.47 -14.71
N HIS A 132 -8.39 0.89 -13.44
CA HIS A 132 -7.56 2.02 -13.02
C HIS A 132 -6.08 1.78 -13.32
N LEU A 133 -5.53 0.66 -12.88
CA LEU A 133 -4.12 0.35 -13.09
C LEU A 133 -3.79 0.10 -14.58
N ASN A 134 -4.65 -0.63 -15.27
CA ASN A 134 -4.43 -0.91 -16.69
C ASN A 134 -4.51 0.36 -17.53
N ASN A 135 -5.58 1.14 -17.40
CA ASN A 135 -5.89 2.24 -18.30
C ASN A 135 -5.12 3.53 -17.98
N GLU A 136 -4.63 3.70 -16.76
CA GLU A 136 -3.92 4.91 -16.34
C GLU A 136 -2.40 4.71 -16.19
N VAL A 137 -1.96 3.46 -16.01
CA VAL A 137 -0.56 3.14 -15.65
C VAL A 137 0.11 2.21 -16.67
N VAL A 138 -0.51 1.05 -16.96
CA VAL A 138 0.12 -0.02 -17.75
C VAL A 138 -0.12 0.17 -19.25
N ASN A 139 -1.34 0.41 -19.67
CA ASN A 139 -1.75 0.60 -21.06
C ASN A 139 -2.61 1.86 -21.25
N PRO A 140 -2.11 3.05 -20.85
CA PRO A 140 -2.87 4.28 -21.00
C PRO A 140 -3.06 4.64 -22.48
N SER A 141 -4.20 5.29 -22.79
CA SER A 141 -4.48 5.80 -24.14
C SER A 141 -3.43 6.81 -24.64
N GLN A 142 -2.83 7.56 -23.71
CA GLN A 142 -1.69 8.45 -24.00
C GLN A 142 -0.38 7.70 -23.71
N ALA A 143 0.34 7.33 -24.74
CA ALA A 143 1.55 6.48 -24.63
C ALA A 143 2.63 7.05 -23.70
N ASN A 144 2.75 8.37 -23.57
CA ASN A 144 3.71 9.04 -22.69
C ASN A 144 3.39 8.90 -21.19
N ARG A 145 2.18 8.43 -20.85
CA ARG A 145 1.78 8.13 -19.46
C ARG A 145 2.15 6.71 -19.03
N LYS A 146 2.49 5.83 -19.96
CA LYS A 146 2.81 4.42 -19.70
C LYS A 146 4.00 4.29 -18.76
N ILE A 147 3.89 3.42 -17.76
CA ILE A 147 5.00 2.95 -16.94
C ILE A 147 5.45 1.60 -17.51
N GLN A 148 6.60 1.58 -18.21
CA GLN A 148 7.03 0.45 -19.04
C GLN A 148 7.51 -0.77 -18.24
N TYR A 149 7.86 -0.60 -16.97
CA TYR A 149 8.34 -1.67 -16.09
C TYR A 149 7.25 -2.26 -15.19
N LEU A 150 5.99 -2.01 -15.55
CA LEU A 150 4.83 -2.61 -14.90
C LEU A 150 3.97 -3.35 -15.92
N SER A 151 3.46 -4.50 -15.53
CA SER A 151 2.35 -5.18 -16.18
C SER A 151 1.30 -5.57 -15.16
N ILE A 152 0.10 -5.89 -15.61
CA ILE A 152 -1.00 -6.32 -14.75
C ILE A 152 -1.66 -7.55 -15.33
N ALA A 153 -1.94 -8.53 -14.49
CA ALA A 153 -2.73 -9.69 -14.85
C ALA A 153 -4.23 -9.37 -14.76
N ALA A 154 -5.02 -9.91 -15.69
CA ALA A 154 -6.47 -9.85 -15.55
C ALA A 154 -6.88 -10.57 -14.25
N PRO A 155 -7.73 -9.96 -13.40
CA PRO A 155 -8.11 -10.54 -12.14
C PRO A 155 -9.01 -11.76 -12.32
N ALA A 156 -8.89 -12.71 -11.40
CA ALA A 156 -9.93 -13.74 -11.19
C ALA A 156 -11.20 -13.09 -10.65
N ALA A 157 -12.31 -13.85 -10.58
CA ALA A 157 -13.51 -13.42 -9.90
C ALA A 157 -13.30 -13.53 -8.38
N LEU A 158 -13.07 -12.41 -7.71
CA LEU A 158 -12.79 -12.34 -6.28
C LEU A 158 -14.02 -11.93 -5.45
N SER A 159 -14.91 -11.14 -6.05
CA SER A 159 -16.12 -10.62 -5.41
C SER A 159 -17.39 -11.21 -5.99
N THR A 160 -18.46 -11.30 -5.19
CA THR A 160 -19.77 -11.82 -5.62
C THR A 160 -20.67 -10.71 -6.17
N THR A 161 -20.53 -9.47 -5.68
CA THR A 161 -21.43 -8.35 -6.00
C THR A 161 -20.72 -7.27 -6.81
N ASN A 162 -21.49 -6.59 -7.65
CA ASN A 162 -21.04 -5.37 -8.31
C ASN A 162 -21.22 -4.18 -7.38
N VAL A 163 -20.41 -3.15 -7.59
CA VAL A 163 -20.51 -1.84 -6.94
C VAL A 163 -20.71 -0.76 -8.00
N ASP A 164 -21.49 0.23 -7.67
CA ASP A 164 -21.61 1.45 -8.47
C ASP A 164 -20.49 2.40 -8.03
N TYR A 165 -19.61 2.72 -8.95
CA TYR A 165 -18.42 3.50 -8.67
C TYR A 165 -18.27 4.62 -9.70
N GLN A 166 -18.07 5.82 -9.18
CA GLN A 166 -17.72 6.97 -10.01
C GLN A 166 -16.58 7.72 -9.37
N ASN A 167 -15.58 8.07 -10.17
CA ASN A 167 -14.54 8.98 -9.75
C ASN A 167 -14.16 9.96 -10.86
N SER A 168 -13.41 11.01 -10.49
CA SER A 168 -12.87 11.97 -11.41
C SER A 168 -11.54 12.53 -10.89
N TYR A 169 -10.51 12.48 -11.72
CA TYR A 169 -9.23 13.15 -11.53
C TYR A 169 -8.47 12.84 -10.21
N GLY A 170 -8.83 11.80 -9.50
CA GLY A 170 -8.13 11.35 -8.29
C GLY A 170 -6.73 10.79 -8.61
N VAL A 171 -5.86 10.70 -7.62
CA VAL A 171 -4.58 10.01 -7.74
C VAL A 171 -4.82 8.52 -7.86
N VAL A 172 -4.26 7.87 -8.87
CA VAL A 172 -4.54 6.45 -9.17
C VAL A 172 -4.22 5.54 -7.98
N SER A 173 -3.09 5.77 -7.30
CA SER A 173 -2.73 4.97 -6.14
C SER A 173 -3.75 5.10 -5.01
N ASP A 174 -4.18 6.32 -4.69
CA ASP A 174 -5.13 6.58 -3.61
C ASP A 174 -6.49 5.93 -3.90
N GLU A 175 -6.98 6.03 -5.14
CA GLU A 175 -8.23 5.39 -5.55
C GLU A 175 -8.14 3.86 -5.49
N VAL A 176 -7.03 3.30 -5.95
CA VAL A 176 -6.78 1.86 -5.91
C VAL A 176 -6.65 1.36 -4.47
N ASP A 177 -5.88 2.04 -3.63
CA ASP A 177 -5.63 1.66 -2.24
C ASP A 177 -6.92 1.74 -1.41
N ASN A 178 -7.77 2.76 -1.66
CA ASN A 178 -9.10 2.87 -1.05
C ASN A 178 -10.02 1.72 -1.46
N LEU A 179 -10.04 1.35 -2.74
CA LEU A 179 -10.81 0.19 -3.21
C LEU A 179 -10.27 -1.12 -2.59
N CYS A 180 -8.96 -1.29 -2.55
CA CYS A 180 -8.33 -2.45 -1.93
C CYS A 180 -8.75 -2.61 -0.47
N SER A 181 -8.62 -1.55 0.32
CA SER A 181 -8.94 -1.57 1.75
C SER A 181 -10.45 -1.68 2.03
N THR A 182 -11.31 -1.11 1.17
CA THR A 182 -12.77 -1.16 1.34
C THR A 182 -13.32 -2.56 1.07
N TYR A 183 -12.75 -3.28 0.09
CA TYR A 183 -13.29 -4.57 -0.36
C TYR A 183 -12.42 -5.78 0.00
N ASP A 184 -11.41 -5.57 0.85
CA ASP A 184 -10.48 -6.59 1.31
C ASP A 184 -9.82 -7.33 0.13
N ILE A 185 -9.22 -6.56 -0.76
CA ILE A 185 -8.52 -7.01 -1.96
C ILE A 185 -7.11 -6.44 -1.93
N GLY A 186 -6.12 -7.25 -2.25
CA GLY A 186 -4.73 -6.82 -2.30
C GLY A 186 -4.15 -6.82 -3.71
N ILE A 187 -2.95 -6.25 -3.82
CA ILE A 187 -2.17 -6.30 -5.04
C ILE A 187 -0.78 -6.83 -4.72
N ARG A 188 -0.51 -8.03 -5.21
CA ARG A 188 0.80 -8.65 -5.11
C ARG A 188 1.68 -8.20 -6.27
N GLU A 189 2.90 -7.78 -5.96
CA GLU A 189 3.93 -7.47 -6.94
C GLU A 189 4.91 -8.63 -7.05
N VAL A 190 5.20 -9.06 -8.28
CA VAL A 190 6.14 -10.16 -8.56
C VAL A 190 7.11 -9.72 -9.64
N GLY A 191 8.39 -9.79 -9.37
CA GLY A 191 9.44 -9.55 -10.37
C GLY A 191 9.40 -10.63 -11.45
N THR A 192 9.41 -10.22 -12.71
CA THR A 192 9.23 -11.15 -13.84
C THR A 192 10.44 -11.25 -14.76
N ASN A 193 11.41 -10.36 -14.64
CA ASN A 193 12.58 -10.35 -15.50
C ASN A 193 13.83 -9.94 -14.73
N LEU A 194 14.78 -10.86 -14.61
CA LEU A 194 16.04 -10.63 -13.89
C LEU A 194 17.05 -9.76 -14.67
N GLN A 195 16.86 -9.53 -15.98
CA GLN A 195 17.78 -8.70 -16.78
C GLN A 195 17.27 -7.25 -16.90
N THR A 196 15.99 -7.05 -16.80
CA THR A 196 15.36 -5.72 -16.85
C THR A 196 14.34 -5.63 -15.72
N PRO A 197 14.48 -4.68 -14.79
CA PRO A 197 13.55 -4.52 -13.68
C PRO A 197 12.11 -4.40 -14.17
N HIS A 198 11.25 -5.30 -13.70
CA HIS A 198 9.84 -5.31 -14.08
C HIS A 198 8.99 -6.05 -13.05
N ASN A 199 7.95 -5.40 -12.53
CA ASN A 199 6.96 -6.03 -11.67
C ASN A 199 5.67 -6.33 -12.43
N LYS A 200 5.17 -7.54 -12.25
CA LYS A 200 3.83 -7.95 -12.59
C LYS A 200 2.91 -7.72 -11.40
N LEU A 201 1.83 -7.00 -11.62
CA LEU A 201 0.79 -6.77 -10.63
C LEU A 201 -0.27 -7.86 -10.74
N GLU A 202 -0.63 -8.45 -9.61
CA GLU A 202 -1.65 -9.48 -9.49
C GLU A 202 -2.66 -9.06 -8.43
N ILE A 203 -3.92 -8.89 -8.85
CA ILE A 203 -5.02 -8.57 -7.93
C ILE A 203 -5.46 -9.87 -7.24
N VAL A 204 -5.38 -9.89 -5.93
CA VAL A 204 -5.57 -11.10 -5.12
C VAL A 204 -6.51 -10.84 -3.94
N LYS A 205 -7.12 -11.90 -3.44
CA LYS A 205 -7.86 -11.91 -2.19
C LYS A 205 -7.30 -13.00 -1.29
N GLY A 206 -7.04 -12.67 -0.04
CA GLY A 206 -6.58 -13.62 0.95
C GLY A 206 -7.63 -14.68 1.29
N ARG A 207 -7.18 -15.76 1.88
CA ARG A 207 -8.02 -16.86 2.38
C ARG A 207 -8.52 -16.55 3.78
N ASP A 208 -9.68 -17.08 4.14
CA ASP A 208 -10.10 -17.10 5.54
C ASP A 208 -9.54 -18.38 6.19
N LEU A 209 -8.56 -18.18 7.05
CA LEU A 209 -7.87 -19.23 7.81
C LEU A 209 -8.15 -19.10 9.31
N SER A 210 -9.13 -18.30 9.71
CA SER A 210 -9.42 -18.00 11.12
C SER A 210 -9.82 -19.21 11.96
N ASP A 211 -10.24 -20.31 11.31
CA ASP A 211 -10.53 -21.57 11.98
C ASP A 211 -9.31 -22.51 12.10
N ILE A 212 -8.19 -22.17 11.46
CA ILE A 212 -7.01 -23.02 11.33
C ILE A 212 -5.78 -22.35 11.94
N VAL A 213 -5.58 -21.06 11.66
CA VAL A 213 -4.41 -20.29 12.11
C VAL A 213 -4.81 -19.37 13.24
N GLU A 214 -4.25 -19.63 14.42
CA GLU A 214 -4.47 -18.81 15.61
C GLU A 214 -3.12 -18.39 16.21
N PHE A 215 -2.99 -17.08 16.45
CA PHE A 215 -1.88 -16.49 17.18
C PHE A 215 -2.29 -16.23 18.62
N ASN A 216 -1.54 -16.80 19.53
CA ASN A 216 -1.80 -16.75 20.96
C ASN A 216 -0.49 -16.92 21.72
N VAL A 217 -0.26 -16.12 22.74
CA VAL A 217 0.94 -16.21 23.61
C VAL A 217 1.09 -17.61 24.20
N ASP A 218 -0.02 -18.31 24.48
CA ASP A 218 0.04 -19.68 25.03
C ASP A 218 0.53 -20.73 24.03
N PHE A 219 0.54 -20.44 22.76
CA PHE A 219 1.02 -21.35 21.72
C PHE A 219 2.50 -21.12 21.38
N ASP A 220 3.16 -20.24 22.11
CA ASP A 220 4.57 -19.83 21.85
C ASP A 220 4.83 -19.42 20.39
N ASN A 221 3.81 -18.91 19.70
CA ASN A 221 3.90 -18.44 18.32
C ASN A 221 3.80 -16.92 18.19
N PHE A 222 3.71 -16.23 19.32
CA PHE A 222 3.57 -14.78 19.41
C PHE A 222 4.39 -14.28 20.60
N LEU A 223 5.51 -13.60 20.34
CA LEU A 223 6.53 -13.27 21.33
C LEU A 223 6.17 -12.10 22.23
N SER A 224 5.41 -11.16 21.69
CA SER A 224 4.98 -9.98 22.43
C SER A 224 3.58 -9.59 21.99
N GLU A 225 2.77 -9.06 22.89
CA GLU A 225 1.49 -8.49 22.49
C GLU A 225 1.43 -7.00 22.84
N SER A 226 1.00 -6.22 21.89
CA SER A 226 0.62 -4.83 22.04
C SER A 226 -0.83 -4.66 21.63
N TYR A 227 -1.63 -4.10 22.51
CA TYR A 227 -3.05 -3.88 22.30
C TYR A 227 -3.34 -2.41 22.19
N GLU A 228 -4.03 -2.00 21.15
CA GLU A 228 -4.57 -0.66 21.01
C GLU A 228 -6.06 -0.74 20.68
N SER A 229 -6.87 -0.02 21.44
CA SER A 229 -8.29 0.18 21.15
C SER A 229 -8.57 1.66 21.15
N SER A 230 -9.03 2.19 20.03
CA SER A 230 -9.33 3.61 19.88
C SER A 230 -10.57 3.79 19.01
N ASN A 231 -11.51 4.56 19.52
CA ASN A 231 -12.68 5.05 18.77
C ASN A 231 -12.57 6.56 18.46
N PHE A 232 -11.38 7.12 18.56
CA PHE A 232 -11.17 8.58 18.46
C PHE A 232 -11.60 9.18 17.12
N ASP A 233 -11.40 8.45 16.02
CA ASP A 233 -11.80 8.85 14.67
C ASP A 233 -12.93 7.96 14.12
N GLU A 234 -13.58 7.17 14.98
CA GLU A 234 -14.66 6.29 14.57
C GLU A 234 -15.84 7.09 13.99
N ALA A 235 -16.36 6.58 12.90
CA ALA A 235 -17.63 7.03 12.35
C ALA A 235 -18.52 5.83 12.04
N THR A 236 -19.71 5.86 12.57
CA THR A 236 -20.68 4.77 12.40
C THR A 236 -21.78 5.12 11.41
N MET A 237 -21.97 6.42 11.13
CA MET A 237 -23.01 6.92 10.22
C MET A 237 -22.45 7.96 9.26
N ALA A 238 -22.87 7.93 8.00
CA ALA A 238 -22.47 8.91 7.00
C ALA A 238 -23.64 9.65 6.36
N TRP A 239 -23.50 10.97 6.30
CA TRP A 239 -24.28 11.86 5.47
C TRP A 239 -23.51 12.14 4.17
N VAL A 240 -23.93 11.57 3.05
CA VAL A 240 -23.26 11.73 1.76
C VAL A 240 -24.04 12.70 0.89
N PHE A 241 -23.46 13.83 0.57
CA PHE A 241 -24.09 14.87 -0.23
C PHE A 241 -23.45 14.97 -1.61
N GLY A 242 -24.25 14.72 -2.63
CA GLY A 242 -23.86 14.79 -4.04
C GLY A 242 -23.96 16.21 -4.63
N GLU A 243 -24.20 16.31 -5.92
CA GLU A 243 -24.34 17.57 -6.66
C GLU A 243 -25.55 18.40 -6.20
N GLY A 244 -25.55 19.69 -6.55
CA GLY A 244 -26.59 20.66 -6.21
C GLY A 244 -26.12 21.66 -5.15
N GLU A 245 -27.02 22.55 -4.73
CA GLU A 245 -26.74 23.59 -3.74
C GLU A 245 -27.77 23.57 -2.61
N GLY A 246 -27.32 23.91 -1.42
CA GLY A 246 -28.16 24.05 -0.22
C GLY A 246 -29.00 22.80 0.05
N THR A 247 -30.27 23.00 0.35
CA THR A 247 -31.24 21.90 0.63
C THR A 247 -31.66 21.10 -0.58
N ALA A 248 -31.36 21.57 -1.79
CA ALA A 248 -31.64 20.84 -3.04
C ALA A 248 -30.60 19.76 -3.37
N ARG A 249 -29.49 19.68 -2.59
CA ARG A 249 -28.49 18.64 -2.79
C ARG A 249 -29.08 17.25 -2.59
N ILE A 250 -28.84 16.39 -3.59
CA ILE A 250 -29.19 14.97 -3.48
C ILE A 250 -28.27 14.35 -2.43
N ASN A 251 -28.84 13.62 -1.50
CA ASN A 251 -28.07 12.98 -0.44
C ASN A 251 -28.55 11.55 -0.19
N VAL A 252 -27.66 10.76 0.41
CA VAL A 252 -27.95 9.46 0.99
C VAL A 252 -27.40 9.40 2.42
N LYS A 253 -28.03 8.57 3.23
CA LYS A 253 -27.64 8.31 4.61
C LYS A 253 -27.31 6.85 4.75
N LEU A 254 -26.16 6.56 5.35
CA LEU A 254 -25.73 5.20 5.67
C LEU A 254 -25.85 5.00 7.17
N ASN A 255 -26.44 3.86 7.58
CA ASN A 255 -26.60 3.46 8.98
C ASN A 255 -27.44 4.46 9.81
N ASP A 256 -28.45 5.11 9.22
CA ASP A 256 -29.30 6.13 9.84
C ASP A 256 -30.19 5.59 11.00
N THR A 257 -30.14 4.28 11.27
CA THR A 257 -30.87 3.63 12.37
C THR A 257 -30.17 3.74 13.72
N LEU A 258 -28.91 4.11 13.74
CA LEU A 258 -28.13 4.27 14.97
C LEU A 258 -28.55 5.53 15.74
N SER A 259 -28.44 5.47 17.07
CA SER A 259 -28.85 6.56 17.96
C SER A 259 -27.94 6.63 19.21
N GLY A 260 -28.02 7.75 19.92
CA GLY A 260 -27.27 7.97 21.17
C GLY A 260 -25.77 7.93 20.95
N LEU A 261 -25.05 7.27 21.86
CA LEU A 261 -23.59 7.19 21.83
C LEU A 261 -23.04 6.28 20.74
N GLU A 262 -23.88 5.44 20.13
CA GLU A 262 -23.48 4.58 19.01
C GLU A 262 -23.51 5.32 17.67
N ARG A 263 -24.00 6.57 17.65
CA ARG A 263 -24.14 7.37 16.44
C ARG A 263 -23.04 8.41 16.35
N GLU A 264 -21.95 8.07 15.68
CA GLU A 264 -20.86 8.97 15.32
C GLU A 264 -20.97 9.34 13.85
N GLU A 265 -21.23 10.63 13.57
CA GLU A 265 -21.60 11.11 12.23
C GLU A 265 -20.42 11.70 11.48
N ILE A 266 -20.33 11.36 10.18
CA ILE A 266 -19.47 12.08 9.25
C ILE A 266 -20.28 12.74 8.13
N TYR A 267 -19.77 13.89 7.70
CA TYR A 267 -20.19 14.55 6.48
C TYR A 267 -19.26 14.13 5.33
N VAL A 268 -19.84 13.65 4.23
CA VAL A 268 -19.10 13.28 3.02
C VAL A 268 -19.52 14.19 1.87
N ASP A 269 -18.60 15.03 1.42
CA ASP A 269 -18.79 15.82 0.21
C ASP A 269 -18.49 14.96 -1.04
N ALA A 270 -19.52 14.69 -1.83
CA ALA A 270 -19.45 13.90 -3.04
C ALA A 270 -19.95 14.67 -4.27
N ARG A 271 -19.70 15.98 -4.33
CA ARG A 271 -20.08 16.83 -5.47
C ARG A 271 -19.35 16.48 -6.76
N ASP A 272 -18.22 15.82 -6.67
CA ASP A 272 -17.49 15.24 -7.80
C ASP A 272 -18.25 14.10 -8.48
N ILE A 273 -19.15 13.42 -7.77
CA ILE A 273 -20.06 12.44 -8.35
C ILE A 273 -21.22 13.17 -9.02
N GLN A 274 -21.33 13.04 -10.33
CA GLN A 274 -22.28 13.77 -11.16
C GLN A 274 -23.23 12.84 -11.87
N LYS A 275 -24.51 13.27 -12.04
CA LYS A 275 -25.49 12.54 -12.84
C LYS A 275 -25.13 12.49 -14.32
N GLN A 276 -24.60 13.61 -14.84
CA GLN A 276 -24.06 13.65 -16.20
C GLN A 276 -22.60 13.25 -16.14
N THR A 277 -22.26 12.11 -16.67
CA THR A 277 -20.93 11.52 -16.59
C THR A 277 -20.61 10.74 -17.86
N GLN A 278 -19.49 10.05 -17.88
CA GLN A 278 -19.09 9.18 -18.98
C GLN A 278 -19.09 7.71 -18.54
N ASP A 279 -19.37 6.82 -19.47
CA ASP A 279 -19.14 5.38 -19.27
C ASP A 279 -17.65 5.03 -19.43
N GLY A 280 -17.28 3.78 -19.17
CA GLY A 280 -15.91 3.29 -19.29
C GLY A 280 -15.29 3.43 -20.68
N ASN A 281 -16.10 3.71 -21.71
CA ASN A 281 -15.68 3.94 -23.09
C ASN A 281 -15.59 5.44 -23.46
N GLY A 282 -15.89 6.31 -22.51
CA GLY A 282 -15.87 7.77 -22.71
C GLY A 282 -17.12 8.33 -23.38
N LYS A 283 -18.22 7.56 -23.46
CA LYS A 283 -19.50 8.03 -23.97
C LYS A 283 -20.29 8.73 -22.88
N ASP A 284 -20.80 9.92 -23.18
CA ASP A 284 -21.66 10.67 -22.27
C ASP A 284 -22.94 9.90 -21.94
N ILE A 285 -23.22 9.79 -20.65
CA ILE A 285 -24.40 9.14 -20.10
C ILE A 285 -25.02 10.01 -19.01
N THR A 286 -26.32 9.82 -18.79
CA THR A 286 -27.05 10.41 -17.66
C THR A 286 -27.49 9.28 -16.74
N LEU A 287 -27.03 9.30 -15.49
CA LEU A 287 -27.42 8.31 -14.49
C LEU A 287 -28.87 8.50 -14.08
N THR A 288 -29.58 7.40 -13.88
CA THR A 288 -30.86 7.42 -13.18
C THR A 288 -30.65 7.81 -11.71
N ASP A 289 -31.73 8.25 -11.05
CA ASP A 289 -31.66 8.58 -9.61
C ASP A 289 -31.17 7.41 -8.75
N ALA A 290 -31.55 6.18 -9.13
CA ALA A 290 -31.12 4.97 -8.45
C ALA A 290 -29.61 4.73 -8.60
N GLN A 291 -29.08 4.83 -9.81
CA GLN A 291 -27.64 4.68 -10.09
C GLN A 291 -26.83 5.79 -9.41
N TYR A 292 -27.31 7.02 -9.44
CA TYR A 292 -26.65 8.13 -8.79
C TYR A 292 -26.56 7.94 -7.26
N LYS A 293 -27.70 7.56 -6.63
CA LYS A 293 -27.71 7.23 -5.18
C LYS A 293 -26.84 6.03 -4.85
N ALA A 294 -26.75 5.02 -5.71
CA ALA A 294 -25.87 3.89 -5.51
C ALA A 294 -24.38 4.32 -5.54
N ALA A 295 -23.99 5.23 -6.44
CA ALA A 295 -22.64 5.79 -6.47
C ALA A 295 -22.32 6.61 -5.21
N LEU A 296 -23.28 7.43 -4.71
CA LEU A 296 -23.14 8.12 -3.43
C LEU A 296 -23.01 7.14 -2.26
N THR A 297 -23.78 6.06 -2.26
CA THR A 297 -23.71 5.00 -1.26
C THR A 297 -22.33 4.35 -1.25
N SER A 298 -21.79 3.99 -2.40
CA SER A 298 -20.43 3.42 -2.52
C SER A 298 -19.35 4.36 -1.97
N ARG A 299 -19.45 5.67 -2.24
CA ARG A 299 -18.56 6.68 -1.67
C ARG A 299 -18.69 6.73 -0.14
N GLY A 300 -19.88 6.69 0.38
CA GLY A 300 -20.12 6.68 1.83
C GLY A 300 -19.56 5.43 2.51
N ILE A 301 -19.70 4.25 1.91
CA ILE A 301 -19.10 2.99 2.41
C ILE A 301 -17.58 3.13 2.48
N SER A 302 -16.94 3.62 1.42
CA SER A 302 -15.48 3.84 1.43
C SER A 302 -15.05 4.81 2.53
N LYS A 303 -15.81 5.89 2.74
CA LYS A 303 -15.49 6.89 3.79
C LYS A 303 -15.71 6.38 5.21
N LEU A 304 -16.72 5.57 5.45
CA LEU A 304 -16.90 4.88 6.73
C LEU A 304 -15.77 3.88 6.98
N ALA A 305 -15.37 3.12 5.97
CA ALA A 305 -14.26 2.17 6.07
C ALA A 305 -12.89 2.83 6.36
N GLU A 306 -12.71 4.12 6.02
CA GLU A 306 -11.54 4.91 6.41
C GLU A 306 -11.56 5.35 7.90
N GLN A 307 -12.74 5.32 8.55
CA GLN A 307 -12.98 5.81 9.91
C GLN A 307 -13.60 4.72 10.81
N GLU A 308 -13.19 3.48 10.61
CA GLU A 308 -13.53 2.41 11.55
C GLU A 308 -12.79 2.56 12.88
N ALA A 309 -13.38 2.08 13.97
CA ALA A 309 -12.69 1.97 15.25
C ALA A 309 -11.41 1.16 15.09
N VAL A 310 -10.33 1.66 15.66
CA VAL A 310 -9.06 0.96 15.65
C VAL A 310 -9.05 -0.05 16.79
N LEU A 311 -8.89 -1.31 16.46
CA LEU A 311 -8.59 -2.37 17.40
C LEU A 311 -7.41 -3.16 16.83
N THR A 312 -6.21 -2.90 17.33
CA THR A 312 -5.02 -3.60 16.89
C THR A 312 -4.45 -4.48 17.99
N LEU A 313 -4.06 -5.66 17.60
CA LEU A 313 -3.21 -6.55 18.36
C LEU A 313 -1.94 -6.71 17.52
N ASN A 314 -0.84 -6.13 17.98
CA ASN A 314 0.47 -6.20 17.33
C ASN A 314 1.41 -7.00 18.22
N GLY A 315 2.43 -7.58 17.61
CA GLY A 315 3.47 -8.30 18.29
C GLY A 315 4.37 -9.02 17.30
N ASP A 316 5.50 -9.47 17.75
CA ASP A 316 6.45 -10.19 16.90
C ASP A 316 6.03 -11.64 16.75
N ILE A 317 6.14 -12.16 15.53
CA ILE A 317 5.94 -13.58 15.25
C ILE A 317 7.25 -14.31 15.59
N ASP A 318 7.13 -15.40 16.32
CA ASP A 318 8.26 -16.30 16.51
C ASP A 318 8.52 -17.06 15.19
N LEU A 319 9.63 -16.73 14.53
CA LEU A 319 10.07 -17.40 13.31
C LEU A 319 10.66 -18.78 13.54
N GLU A 320 10.98 -19.13 14.78
CA GLU A 320 11.48 -20.46 15.14
C GLU A 320 10.34 -21.48 15.35
N THR A 321 9.11 -21.01 15.51
CA THR A 321 7.96 -21.91 15.64
C THR A 321 7.64 -22.62 14.33
N GLU A 322 7.40 -23.92 14.41
CA GLU A 322 6.92 -24.72 13.27
C GLU A 322 5.38 -24.77 13.18
N LEU A 323 4.69 -24.13 14.13
CA LEU A 323 3.24 -24.27 14.23
C LEU A 323 2.52 -23.62 13.03
N PHE A 324 2.92 -22.40 12.67
CA PHE A 324 2.41 -21.70 11.47
C PHE A 324 3.54 -20.91 10.81
N VAL A 325 3.93 -21.31 9.62
CA VAL A 325 5.06 -20.73 8.88
C VAL A 325 4.56 -19.76 7.84
N TYR A 326 5.02 -18.50 7.92
CA TYR A 326 4.72 -17.47 6.91
C TYR A 326 5.23 -17.90 5.52
N GLY A 327 4.40 -17.65 4.51
CA GLY A 327 4.68 -18.06 3.13
C GLY A 327 4.33 -19.51 2.79
N LYS A 328 4.07 -20.36 3.79
CA LYS A 328 3.64 -21.75 3.64
C LYS A 328 2.21 -21.95 4.12
N ASP A 329 1.95 -21.66 5.37
CA ASP A 329 0.67 -21.91 6.01
C ASP A 329 -0.26 -20.69 5.88
N TYR A 330 0.28 -19.48 5.98
CA TYR A 330 -0.42 -18.23 5.79
C TYR A 330 0.45 -17.20 5.04
N GLN A 331 -0.17 -16.18 4.47
CA GLN A 331 0.50 -15.13 3.68
C GLN A 331 -0.24 -13.79 3.80
N LEU A 332 0.36 -12.73 3.25
CA LEU A 332 -0.30 -11.41 3.19
C LEU A 332 -1.70 -11.50 2.58
N GLY A 333 -2.65 -10.86 3.24
CA GLY A 333 -4.06 -10.85 2.90
C GLY A 333 -4.88 -11.96 3.55
N ASP A 334 -4.25 -13.01 4.08
CA ASP A 334 -4.99 -14.09 4.76
C ASP A 334 -5.59 -13.56 6.08
N ARG A 335 -6.79 -14.01 6.39
CA ARG A 335 -7.50 -13.73 7.63
C ARG A 335 -7.21 -14.84 8.63
N VAL A 336 -6.76 -14.45 9.82
CA VAL A 336 -6.36 -15.34 10.90
C VAL A 336 -7.03 -14.95 12.21
N ARG A 337 -6.93 -15.80 13.23
CA ARG A 337 -7.47 -15.54 14.56
C ARG A 337 -6.37 -15.09 15.50
N PHE A 338 -6.72 -14.14 16.36
CA PHE A 338 -5.93 -13.72 17.51
C PHE A 338 -6.68 -13.93 18.79
N THR A 339 -6.00 -14.40 19.81
CA THR A 339 -6.53 -14.48 21.17
C THR A 339 -5.53 -13.85 22.14
N SER A 340 -5.92 -12.76 22.78
CA SER A 340 -5.23 -12.21 23.94
C SER A 340 -5.97 -12.57 25.21
N LYS A 341 -5.33 -13.31 26.10
CA LYS A 341 -5.87 -13.61 27.43
C LYS A 341 -5.76 -12.42 28.37
N LEU A 342 -4.73 -11.59 28.20
CA LEU A 342 -4.52 -10.42 29.04
C LEU A 342 -5.70 -9.43 28.92
N PHE A 343 -6.17 -9.22 27.70
CA PHE A 343 -7.28 -8.31 27.42
C PHE A 343 -8.63 -9.01 27.24
N ASN A 344 -8.63 -10.37 27.33
CA ASN A 344 -9.81 -11.22 27.11
C ASN A 344 -10.51 -10.91 25.78
N VAL A 345 -9.72 -10.80 24.72
CA VAL A 345 -10.19 -10.47 23.36
C VAL A 345 -9.81 -11.59 22.41
N THR A 346 -10.79 -12.05 21.65
CA THR A 346 -10.56 -12.88 20.45
C THR A 346 -11.02 -12.11 19.22
N LYS A 347 -10.16 -11.96 18.25
CA LYS A 347 -10.42 -11.20 17.02
C LYS A 347 -9.93 -11.98 15.80
N THR A 348 -10.65 -11.88 14.70
CA THR A 348 -10.14 -12.29 13.39
C THR A 348 -9.65 -11.07 12.65
N SER A 349 -8.44 -11.12 12.13
CA SER A 349 -7.78 -9.99 11.49
C SER A 349 -7.13 -10.42 10.18
N VAL A 350 -7.04 -9.49 9.23
CA VAL A 350 -6.32 -9.69 7.97
C VAL A 350 -4.85 -9.33 8.19
N LEU A 351 -3.95 -10.17 7.70
CA LEU A 351 -2.54 -9.83 7.65
C LEU A 351 -2.32 -8.78 6.56
N ALA A 352 -2.42 -7.51 6.94
CA ALA A 352 -2.37 -6.37 6.02
C ALA A 352 -0.94 -5.94 5.69
N GLY A 353 0.03 -6.31 6.51
CA GLY A 353 1.44 -6.02 6.28
C GLY A 353 2.38 -6.90 7.10
N ILE A 354 3.64 -6.84 6.73
CA ILE A 354 4.76 -7.38 7.48
C ILE A 354 5.90 -6.40 7.38
N ASP A 355 6.46 -6.03 8.53
CA ASP A 355 7.72 -5.32 8.62
C ASP A 355 8.83 -6.36 8.82
N GLU A 356 9.57 -6.61 7.76
CA GLU A 356 10.63 -7.62 7.71
C GLU A 356 11.98 -6.92 7.83
N THR A 357 12.77 -7.25 8.85
CA THR A 357 14.03 -6.60 9.15
C THR A 357 15.17 -7.61 9.25
N TRP A 358 16.27 -7.29 8.61
CA TRP A 358 17.56 -7.97 8.75
C TRP A 358 18.57 -6.98 9.34
N ASP A 359 19.16 -7.31 10.46
CA ASP A 359 20.17 -6.51 11.14
C ASP A 359 21.19 -7.40 11.88
N GLU A 360 22.06 -6.79 12.71
CA GLU A 360 23.06 -7.51 13.49
C GLU A 360 22.49 -8.51 14.51
N THR A 361 21.21 -8.34 14.90
CA THR A 361 20.51 -9.23 15.84
C THR A 361 19.85 -10.40 15.14
N GLY A 362 19.75 -10.37 13.83
CA GLY A 362 19.20 -11.46 13.01
C GLY A 362 18.12 -11.03 12.03
N HIS A 363 17.19 -11.94 11.76
CA HIS A 363 16.05 -11.76 10.89
C HIS A 363 14.77 -11.73 11.72
N HIS A 364 14.01 -10.66 11.58
CA HIS A 364 12.79 -10.38 12.36
C HIS A 364 11.62 -10.09 11.45
N MET A 365 10.44 -10.49 11.86
CA MET A 365 9.18 -10.19 11.16
C MET A 365 8.13 -9.72 12.17
N SER A 366 7.66 -8.48 11.98
CA SER A 366 6.59 -7.90 12.78
C SER A 366 5.34 -7.75 11.90
N PRO A 367 4.27 -8.48 12.18
CA PRO A 367 3.05 -8.43 11.39
C PRO A 367 2.25 -7.17 11.70
N LEU A 368 1.62 -6.63 10.65
CA LEU A 368 0.61 -5.59 10.75
C LEU A 368 -0.76 -6.22 10.47
N TRP A 369 -1.64 -6.14 11.46
CA TRP A 369 -2.97 -6.72 11.37
C TRP A 369 -4.02 -5.65 11.08
N ASP A 370 -4.94 -5.98 10.14
CA ASP A 370 -5.94 -5.06 9.63
C ASP A 370 -5.31 -3.81 8.97
N LYS A 371 -5.79 -2.62 9.26
CA LYS A 371 -5.25 -1.35 8.73
C LYS A 371 -4.26 -0.76 9.72
N GLU A 372 -3.27 -0.07 9.23
CA GLU A 372 -2.39 0.75 10.09
C GLU A 372 -3.25 1.76 10.87
N SER A 373 -2.96 1.86 12.17
CA SER A 373 -3.53 2.94 12.97
C SER A 373 -3.13 4.29 12.36
N PRO A 374 -4.08 5.21 12.13
CA PRO A 374 -3.74 6.49 11.57
C PRO A 374 -2.79 7.24 12.50
N THR A 375 -1.68 7.71 11.96
CA THR A 375 -0.77 8.57 12.72
C THR A 375 -1.42 9.92 13.02
N VAL A 376 -0.90 10.63 14.03
CA VAL A 376 -1.35 12.00 14.34
C VAL A 376 -1.29 12.91 13.09
N PHE A 377 -0.30 12.72 12.23
CA PHE A 377 -0.19 13.44 10.97
C PHE A 377 -1.30 13.08 9.98
N ASP A 378 -1.69 11.82 9.89
CA ASP A 378 -2.79 11.39 9.04
C ASP A 378 -4.11 11.99 9.52
N ILE A 379 -4.33 12.00 10.83
CA ILE A 379 -5.49 12.62 11.47
C ILE A 379 -5.52 14.13 11.19
N ILE A 380 -4.41 14.83 11.36
CA ILE A 380 -4.29 16.26 11.05
C ILE A 380 -4.55 16.50 9.55
N ARG A 381 -3.95 15.71 8.66
CA ARG A 381 -4.12 15.82 7.22
C ARG A 381 -5.58 15.60 6.81
N ARG A 382 -6.26 14.61 7.38
CA ARG A 382 -7.69 14.36 7.15
C ARG A 382 -8.56 15.55 7.59
N ARG A 383 -8.20 16.21 8.71
CA ARG A 383 -8.93 17.40 9.21
C ARG A 383 -8.66 18.66 8.39
N LEU A 384 -7.48 18.81 7.81
CA LEU A 384 -7.14 19.96 6.95
C LEU A 384 -7.72 19.85 5.53
N ASN A 385 -8.03 18.64 5.08
CA ASN A 385 -8.61 18.37 3.77
C ASN A 385 -10.15 18.28 3.79
N LYS A 386 -10.78 18.56 4.92
CA LYS A 386 -12.22 18.78 5.07
C LYS A 386 -12.53 20.25 4.88
#